data_25bb935f4c58766e43f1e6e45546e92e
#
_entry.id   25bb935f4c58766e43f1e6e45546e92e
#
_cell.length_a   1.000
_cell.length_b   1.000
_cell.length_c   1.000
_cell.angle_alpha   90.00
_cell.angle_beta   90.00
_cell.angle_gamma   90.00
#
_symmetry.space_group_name_H-M   'P 1'
#
loop_
_entity.id
_entity.type
_entity.pdbx_description
1 polymer ?
#
loop_
_entity_poly.entity_id
_entity_poly.type
_entity_poly.pdbx_seq_one_letter_code
_entity_poly.pdbx_strand_id
1 'polypeptide(L)'
;YNEHPYDVLLDDYEEGMTVAKLEPFFDSLKERIVPLLEKIKNTDQVDTSCIDKPYNIDKQKEYSHKIAKKLGFNFDSGILKESAHPFTLNFNKYDVRMTTHYIENLFTSSLFSTIYETGHAMYEQNIGDN
;
A
#
# COMPACT_ATOMS: atom_id res chain seq x y z
N TYR A 1 -23.52 -24.18 2.74
CA TYR A 1 -22.29 -24.32 1.94
C TYR A 1 -21.95 -25.79 1.83
N ASN A 2 -22.15 -26.38 0.65
CA ASN A 2 -22.06 -27.82 0.46
C ASN A 2 -20.77 -28.26 -0.23
N GLU A 3 -19.97 -27.34 -0.75
CA GLU A 3 -18.85 -27.67 -1.63
C GLU A 3 -17.49 -27.47 -0.95
N HIS A 4 -17.18 -26.28 -0.45
CA HIS A 4 -15.89 -25.99 0.17
C HIS A 4 -16.06 -25.21 1.48
N PRO A 5 -15.39 -25.60 2.59
CA PRO A 5 -15.52 -24.89 3.88
C PRO A 5 -15.12 -23.41 3.84
N TYR A 6 -14.22 -23.06 2.94
CA TYR A 6 -13.73 -21.68 2.75
C TYR A 6 -14.79 -20.77 2.10
N ASP A 7 -15.80 -21.33 1.44
CA ASP A 7 -16.88 -20.55 0.79
C ASP A 7 -17.62 -19.66 1.78
N VAL A 8 -17.76 -20.11 3.02
CA VAL A 8 -18.40 -19.33 4.11
C VAL A 8 -17.63 -18.02 4.36
N LEU A 9 -16.31 -18.09 4.39
CA LEU A 9 -15.47 -16.92 4.62
C LEU A 9 -15.43 -15.98 3.40
N LEU A 10 -15.51 -16.54 2.20
CA LEU A 10 -15.56 -15.76 0.97
C LEU A 10 -16.88 -14.97 0.87
N ASP A 11 -17.98 -15.58 1.25
CA ASP A 11 -19.30 -14.98 1.20
C ASP A 11 -19.44 -13.76 2.12
N ASP A 12 -18.75 -13.75 3.25
CA ASP A 12 -18.70 -12.61 4.17
C ASP A 12 -18.08 -11.34 3.54
N TYR A 13 -17.23 -11.50 2.54
CA TYR A 13 -16.57 -10.38 1.84
C TYR A 13 -17.22 -10.06 0.50
N GLU A 14 -17.71 -11.08 -0.17
CA GLU A 14 -18.34 -10.93 -1.49
C GLU A 14 -19.46 -11.96 -1.66
N GLU A 15 -20.69 -11.51 -1.55
CA GLU A 15 -21.89 -12.34 -1.57
C GLU A 15 -21.92 -13.29 -2.79
N GLY A 16 -22.07 -14.57 -2.50
CA GLY A 16 -22.13 -15.63 -3.50
C GLY A 16 -20.78 -16.03 -4.11
N MET A 17 -19.66 -15.52 -3.57
CA MET A 17 -18.33 -15.96 -3.98
C MET A 17 -18.02 -17.36 -3.44
N THR A 18 -17.38 -18.18 -4.28
CA THR A 18 -16.98 -19.56 -3.92
C THR A 18 -15.57 -19.85 -4.43
N VAL A 19 -14.91 -20.85 -3.83
CA VAL A 19 -13.63 -21.39 -4.31
C VAL A 19 -13.73 -21.83 -5.76
N ALA A 20 -14.81 -22.53 -6.11
CA ALA A 20 -15.06 -23.00 -7.49
C ALA A 20 -15.12 -21.85 -8.53
N LYS A 21 -15.50 -20.63 -8.13
CA LYS A 21 -15.48 -19.45 -8.99
C LYS A 21 -14.10 -18.80 -9.03
N LEU A 22 -13.39 -18.81 -7.91
CA LEU A 22 -12.08 -18.13 -7.79
C LEU A 22 -10.95 -18.94 -8.42
N GLU A 23 -10.95 -20.26 -8.32
CA GLU A 23 -9.86 -21.10 -8.86
C GLU A 23 -9.64 -20.85 -10.36
N PRO A 24 -10.67 -20.94 -11.25
CA PRO A 24 -10.47 -20.67 -12.67
C PRO A 24 -9.97 -19.24 -12.95
N PHE A 25 -10.42 -18.28 -12.16
CA PHE A 25 -9.95 -16.89 -12.27
C PHE A 25 -8.45 -16.78 -11.96
N PHE A 26 -8.01 -17.34 -10.84
CA PHE A 26 -6.60 -17.29 -10.47
C PHE A 26 -5.71 -18.12 -11.39
N ASP A 27 -6.18 -19.24 -11.90
CA ASP A 27 -5.43 -20.03 -12.86
C ASP A 27 -5.24 -19.25 -14.17
N SER A 28 -6.29 -18.63 -14.70
CA SER A 28 -6.18 -17.73 -15.85
C SER A 28 -5.24 -16.55 -15.61
N LEU A 29 -5.25 -16.01 -14.40
CA LEU A 29 -4.36 -14.93 -14.00
C LEU A 29 -2.89 -15.38 -13.99
N LYS A 30 -2.59 -16.54 -13.41
CA LYS A 30 -1.24 -17.14 -13.40
C LYS A 30 -0.73 -17.41 -14.81
N GLU A 31 -1.56 -18.02 -15.66
CA GLU A 31 -1.21 -18.30 -17.07
C GLU A 31 -0.76 -17.05 -17.83
N ARG A 32 -1.27 -15.88 -17.47
CA ARG A 32 -0.93 -14.60 -18.12
C ARG A 32 0.22 -13.87 -17.43
N ILE A 33 0.22 -13.83 -16.10
CA ILE A 33 1.20 -13.05 -15.33
C ILE A 33 2.57 -13.74 -15.34
N VAL A 34 2.64 -15.06 -15.20
CA VAL A 34 3.92 -15.77 -15.14
C VAL A 34 4.76 -15.56 -16.42
N PRO A 35 4.21 -15.76 -17.64
CA PRO A 35 4.96 -15.46 -18.85
C PRO A 35 5.30 -13.98 -19.03
N LEU A 36 4.47 -13.06 -18.53
CA LEU A 36 4.76 -11.63 -18.55
C LEU A 36 5.95 -11.29 -17.64
N LEU A 37 5.99 -11.84 -16.43
CA LEU A 37 7.12 -11.68 -15.51
C LEU A 37 8.43 -12.21 -16.13
N GLU A 38 8.39 -13.38 -16.80
CA GLU A 38 9.59 -13.91 -17.48
C GLU A 38 10.02 -12.98 -18.63
N LYS A 39 9.12 -12.40 -19.38
CA LYS A 39 9.46 -11.40 -20.41
C LYS A 39 10.12 -10.16 -19.79
N ILE A 40 9.56 -9.64 -18.69
CA ILE A 40 10.12 -8.48 -17.99
C ILE A 40 11.52 -8.78 -17.48
N LYS A 41 11.75 -9.93 -16.84
CA LYS A 41 13.07 -10.35 -16.34
C LYS A 41 14.13 -10.45 -17.43
N ASN A 42 13.73 -10.87 -18.62
CA ASN A 42 14.61 -11.09 -19.76
C ASN A 42 14.74 -9.84 -20.69
N THR A 43 14.16 -8.72 -20.29
CA THR A 43 14.27 -7.45 -21.02
C THR A 43 15.26 -6.53 -20.32
N ASP A 44 15.97 -5.73 -21.07
CA ASP A 44 16.86 -4.70 -20.52
C ASP A 44 16.10 -3.80 -19.55
N GLN A 45 16.58 -3.73 -18.32
CA GLN A 45 15.96 -2.92 -17.28
C GLN A 45 16.29 -1.45 -17.44
N VAL A 46 15.39 -0.58 -17.01
CA VAL A 46 15.63 0.86 -16.98
C VAL A 46 16.82 1.17 -16.05
N ASP A 47 17.73 2.01 -16.49
CA ASP A 47 18.81 2.49 -15.62
C ASP A 47 18.27 3.33 -14.47
N THR A 48 18.39 2.81 -13.25
CA THR A 48 17.95 3.44 -12.01
C THR A 48 19.09 4.10 -11.22
N SER A 49 20.30 4.12 -11.76
CA SER A 49 21.51 4.63 -11.08
C SER A 49 21.38 6.05 -10.55
N CYS A 50 20.54 6.88 -11.17
CA CYS A 50 20.26 8.25 -10.72
C CYS A 50 19.58 8.33 -9.34
N ILE A 51 18.87 7.27 -8.94
CA ILE A 51 18.16 7.17 -7.65
C ILE A 51 18.74 6.10 -6.73
N ASP A 52 19.64 5.24 -7.23
CA ASP A 52 20.28 4.14 -6.47
C ASP A 52 21.51 4.65 -5.72
N LYS A 53 21.29 5.46 -4.70
CA LYS A 53 22.30 6.03 -3.84
C LYS A 53 21.80 6.16 -2.40
N PRO A 54 22.71 6.27 -1.41
CA PRO A 54 22.29 6.44 -0.03
C PRO A 54 21.62 7.81 0.19
N TYR A 55 20.52 7.78 0.91
CA TYR A 55 19.77 8.96 1.35
C TYR A 55 19.65 8.94 2.87
N ASN A 56 20.09 9.99 3.52
CA ASN A 56 20.03 10.14 4.95
C ASN A 56 18.58 9.93 5.48
N ILE A 57 18.42 9.07 6.50
CA ILE A 57 17.12 8.69 7.05
C ILE A 57 16.35 9.90 7.61
N ASP A 58 17.02 10.83 8.30
CA ASP A 58 16.34 12.01 8.87
C ASP A 58 15.81 12.93 7.75
N LYS A 59 16.54 13.02 6.64
CA LYS A 59 16.07 13.73 5.45
C LYS A 59 14.88 13.05 4.78
N GLN A 60 14.86 11.73 4.76
CA GLN A 60 13.69 10.98 4.28
C GLN A 60 12.47 11.24 5.17
N LYS A 61 12.64 11.25 6.51
CA LYS A 61 11.57 11.57 7.48
C LYS A 61 11.01 12.97 7.26
N GLU A 62 11.89 13.96 7.17
CA GLU A 62 11.51 15.35 6.87
C GLU A 62 10.72 15.46 5.56
N TYR A 63 11.21 14.79 4.52
CA TYR A 63 10.58 14.80 3.20
C TYR A 63 9.21 14.11 3.20
N SER A 64 9.07 12.98 3.87
CA SER A 64 7.79 12.27 4.02
C SER A 64 6.74 13.16 4.69
N HIS A 65 7.08 13.87 5.77
CA HIS A 65 6.17 14.83 6.41
C HIS A 65 5.77 15.96 5.45
N LYS A 66 6.73 16.49 4.70
CA LYS A 66 6.49 17.55 3.72
C LYS A 66 5.56 17.08 2.59
N ILE A 67 5.74 15.86 2.09
CA ILE A 67 4.89 15.28 1.04
C ILE A 67 3.47 15.02 1.57
N ALA A 68 3.32 14.36 2.73
CA ALA A 68 2.02 14.12 3.33
C ALA A 68 1.24 15.42 3.54
N LYS A 69 1.89 16.46 4.08
CA LYS A 69 1.29 17.79 4.24
C LYS A 69 0.90 18.41 2.90
N LYS A 70 1.74 18.30 1.88
CA LYS A 70 1.48 18.84 0.54
C LYS A 70 0.30 18.16 -0.15
N LEU A 71 0.11 16.87 0.11
CA LEU A 71 -1.03 16.10 -0.40
C LEU A 71 -2.35 16.47 0.32
N GLY A 72 -2.28 17.04 1.51
CA GLY A 72 -3.46 17.50 2.26
C GLY A 72 -3.68 16.80 3.61
N PHE A 73 -2.74 15.92 4.04
CA PHE A 73 -2.85 15.31 5.37
C PHE A 73 -2.80 16.36 6.47
N ASN A 74 -3.82 16.33 7.33
CA ASN A 74 -3.91 17.22 8.48
C ASN A 74 -3.19 16.62 9.69
N PHE A 75 -2.03 17.18 10.04
CA PHE A 75 -1.25 16.75 11.20
C PHE A 75 -1.84 17.17 12.56
N ASP A 76 -2.86 18.05 12.60
CA ASP A 76 -3.59 18.34 13.83
C ASP A 76 -4.58 17.22 14.19
N SER A 77 -4.92 16.38 13.21
CA SER A 77 -5.82 15.23 13.32
C SER A 77 -5.12 13.90 13.03
N GLY A 78 -3.80 13.85 13.10
CA GLY A 78 -3.08 12.60 12.85
C GLY A 78 -1.57 12.72 12.93
N ILE A 79 -0.90 11.58 12.81
CA ILE A 79 0.56 11.47 12.89
C ILE A 79 1.12 10.59 11.77
N LEU A 80 2.38 10.84 11.40
CA LEU A 80 3.21 9.96 10.59
C LEU A 80 4.39 9.47 11.44
N LYS A 81 4.55 8.15 11.55
CA LYS A 81 5.63 7.51 12.30
C LYS A 81 6.32 6.42 11.47
N GLU A 82 7.41 5.90 11.99
CA GLU A 82 8.12 4.77 11.40
C GLU A 82 7.60 3.44 11.97
N SER A 83 7.46 2.43 11.11
CA SER A 83 7.14 1.06 11.50
C SER A 83 7.82 0.07 10.55
N ALA A 84 7.83 -1.22 10.90
CA ALA A 84 8.40 -2.26 10.06
C ALA A 84 7.65 -2.44 8.73
N HIS A 85 6.33 -2.19 8.74
CA HIS A 85 5.48 -2.23 7.56
C HIS A 85 4.61 -0.96 7.52
N PRO A 86 4.55 -0.22 6.39
CA PRO A 86 3.64 0.90 6.24
C PRO A 86 2.19 0.48 6.43
N PHE A 87 1.42 1.29 7.14
CA PHE A 87 -0.03 1.11 7.30
C PHE A 87 -0.70 2.41 7.74
N THR A 88 -2.01 2.48 7.55
CA THR A 88 -2.89 3.52 8.09
C THR A 88 -3.91 2.88 9.02
N LEU A 89 -4.12 3.52 10.16
CA LEU A 89 -5.12 3.15 11.16
C LEU A 89 -5.87 4.40 11.59
N ASN A 90 -7.19 4.33 11.67
CA ASN A 90 -8.03 5.40 12.20
C ASN A 90 -8.79 4.94 13.43
N PHE A 91 -8.92 5.82 14.41
CA PHE A 91 -9.86 5.69 15.53
C PHE A 91 -11.12 6.51 15.28
N ASN A 92 -10.96 7.64 14.65
CA ASN A 92 -12.00 8.53 14.12
C ASN A 92 -11.31 9.54 13.18
N LYS A 93 -12.08 10.43 12.54
CA LYS A 93 -11.54 11.43 11.59
C LYS A 93 -10.56 12.45 12.21
N TYR A 94 -10.51 12.56 13.53
CA TYR A 94 -9.59 13.44 14.27
C TYR A 94 -8.39 12.71 14.87
N ASP A 95 -8.31 11.39 14.72
CA ASP A 95 -7.15 10.57 15.12
C ASP A 95 -6.87 9.52 14.07
N VAL A 96 -6.12 9.91 13.05
CA VAL A 96 -5.66 9.07 11.95
C VAL A 96 -4.15 8.91 12.03
N ARG A 97 -3.67 7.68 12.09
CA ARG A 97 -2.27 7.34 12.27
C ARG A 97 -1.75 6.57 11.09
N MET A 98 -0.75 7.09 10.43
CA MET A 98 -0.07 6.40 9.33
C MET A 98 1.40 6.17 9.64
N THR A 99 1.95 5.12 9.05
CA THR A 99 3.35 4.77 9.20
C THR A 99 4.01 4.55 7.85
N THR A 100 5.32 4.68 7.83
CA THR A 100 6.16 4.33 6.69
C THR A 100 7.43 3.63 7.17
N HIS A 101 8.22 3.10 6.26
CA HIS A 101 9.50 2.48 6.56
C HIS A 101 10.61 3.15 5.78
N TYR A 102 11.73 3.46 6.45
CA TYR A 102 12.86 4.15 5.84
C TYR A 102 14.02 3.21 5.61
N ILE A 103 14.55 3.20 4.39
CA ILE A 103 15.70 2.39 3.99
C ILE A 103 16.71 3.35 3.34
N GLU A 104 17.95 3.34 3.83
CA GLU A 104 18.98 4.29 3.40
C GLU A 104 19.22 4.25 1.88
N ASN A 105 19.28 3.07 1.29
CA ASN A 105 19.56 2.88 -0.13
C ASN A 105 18.29 2.67 -0.98
N LEU A 106 17.11 2.98 -0.45
CA LEU A 106 15.84 2.79 -1.15
C LEU A 106 14.84 3.90 -0.79
N PHE A 107 15.20 5.15 -1.10
CA PHE A 107 14.38 6.32 -0.86
C PHE A 107 12.97 6.22 -1.45
N THR A 108 12.86 5.63 -2.64
CA THR A 108 11.56 5.47 -3.33
C THR A 108 10.57 4.64 -2.53
N SER A 109 11.04 3.68 -1.71
CA SER A 109 10.15 2.88 -0.83
C SER A 109 9.41 3.78 0.17
N SER A 110 10.12 4.60 0.93
CA SER A 110 9.49 5.51 1.90
C SER A 110 8.65 6.60 1.22
N LEU A 111 9.05 7.08 0.06
CA LEU A 111 8.30 8.06 -0.72
C LEU A 111 6.95 7.51 -1.16
N PHE A 112 6.94 6.38 -1.87
CA PHE A 112 5.70 5.82 -2.41
C PHE A 112 4.78 5.27 -1.33
N SER A 113 5.33 4.65 -0.27
CA SER A 113 4.50 4.23 0.86
C SER A 113 3.88 5.42 1.59
N THR A 114 4.62 6.51 1.78
CA THR A 114 4.04 7.74 2.37
C THR A 114 2.90 8.29 1.51
N ILE A 115 3.07 8.35 0.19
CA ILE A 115 2.01 8.81 -0.73
C ILE A 115 0.78 7.91 -0.63
N TYR A 116 0.99 6.61 -0.65
CA TYR A 116 -0.08 5.61 -0.58
C TYR A 116 -0.86 5.69 0.73
N GLU A 117 -0.16 5.67 1.87
CA GLU A 117 -0.78 5.77 3.19
C GLU A 117 -1.45 7.14 3.42
N THR A 118 -0.90 8.20 2.84
CA THR A 118 -1.55 9.53 2.87
C THR A 118 -2.90 9.49 2.16
N GLY A 119 -3.05 8.74 1.08
CA GLY A 119 -4.33 8.55 0.39
C GLY A 119 -5.39 7.93 1.31
N HIS A 120 -5.06 6.85 2.01
CA HIS A 120 -5.93 6.24 3.02
C HIS A 120 -6.24 7.22 4.15
N ALA A 121 -5.22 7.88 4.70
CA ALA A 121 -5.38 8.79 5.81
C ALA A 121 -6.28 10.00 5.47
N MET A 122 -6.16 10.54 4.27
CA MET A 122 -7.03 11.62 3.80
C MET A 122 -8.47 11.17 3.62
N TYR A 123 -8.70 9.95 3.15
CA TYR A 123 -10.04 9.38 3.10
C TYR A 123 -10.66 9.36 4.51
N GLU A 124 -9.95 8.81 5.49
CA GLU A 124 -10.41 8.71 6.87
C GLU A 124 -10.63 10.09 7.54
N GLN A 125 -9.77 11.07 7.27
CA GLN A 125 -9.92 12.43 7.81
C GLN A 125 -11.09 13.20 7.20
N ASN A 126 -11.64 12.76 6.06
CA ASN A 126 -12.73 13.42 5.34
C ASN A 126 -14.05 12.64 5.36
N ILE A 127 -14.15 11.58 6.14
CA ILE A 127 -15.42 10.87 6.37
C ILE A 127 -16.44 11.85 7.01
N GLY A 128 -17.67 11.86 6.48
CA GLY A 128 -18.76 12.67 7.00
C GLY A 128 -19.13 12.32 8.45
N ASP A 129 -19.71 13.26 9.14
CA ASP A 129 -20.36 13.00 10.43
C ASP A 129 -21.65 12.20 10.18
N ASN A 130 -21.72 10.95 10.65
CA ASN A 130 -22.93 10.12 10.68
C ASN A 130 -23.68 10.36 11.98
#